data_07ae8c087e79fa793777ee11b54c990d
#
_entry.id   07ae8c087e79fa793777ee11b54c990d
#
_cell.length_a   1.000
_cell.length_b   1.000
_cell.length_c   1.000
_cell.angle_alpha   90.00
_cell.angle_beta   90.00
_cell.angle_gamma   90.00
#
_symmetry.space_group_name_H-M   'P 1'
#
loop_
_entity.id
_entity.type
_entity.pdbx_description
1 polymer ?
#
loop_
_entity_poly.entity_id
_entity_poly.type
_entity_poly.pdbx_seq_one_letter_code
_entity_poly.pdbx_strand_id
1 'polypeptide(L)'
;LDNYPTFSTTLSLINLAMRMAGPREAVWHGLIRKNHGCTHFIIGRDHAGPGKDSNGNDFYAAYDAQKLFEKYSKEIGLEMVSFKELVYVPDYGKFKPVDELSENVTKLNISGTELRQRLYDGTEIPDWFSFPEVLEELRKTLPPLSKRGFTIFFTGLSGSGKSTIANAVLTKLMELGGRPVTLLDGDIVRKNLSSELGFSKEHRDLNIRRIGYVASEITKNGGIAICAPIAPYSKTRLSVRNEISQYGSFVEIHISTAIEVCEKRDRKGLYKLARQGKIEAFTGVSDPYEVPEEPELRLDTENATVDHCAQQ
;
A
#
# COMPACT_ATOMS: atom_id res chain seq x y z
N LEU A 1 9.87 -6.81 -25.91
CA LEU A 1 10.70 -6.36 -27.04
C LEU A 1 9.91 -6.26 -28.36
N ASP A 2 8.67 -6.69 -28.40
CA ASP A 2 7.86 -6.81 -29.63
C ASP A 2 7.66 -5.47 -30.38
N ASN A 3 7.76 -4.35 -29.66
CA ASN A 3 7.69 -2.99 -30.23
C ASN A 3 9.03 -2.47 -30.78
N TYR A 4 10.10 -3.29 -30.77
CA TYR A 4 11.43 -2.92 -31.25
C TYR A 4 11.94 -3.88 -32.32
N PRO A 5 12.70 -3.40 -33.31
CA PRO A 5 13.29 -4.29 -34.33
C PRO A 5 14.24 -5.30 -33.67
N THR A 6 13.94 -6.58 -33.75
CA THR A 6 14.70 -7.65 -33.08
C THR A 6 16.14 -7.77 -33.58
N PHE A 7 16.39 -7.42 -34.85
CA PHE A 7 17.73 -7.49 -35.47
C PHE A 7 18.67 -6.34 -35.02
N SER A 8 18.15 -5.27 -34.44
CA SER A 8 18.93 -4.10 -34.02
C SER A 8 18.80 -3.76 -32.54
N THR A 9 18.05 -4.55 -31.78
CA THR A 9 17.77 -4.29 -30.37
C THR A 9 18.27 -5.41 -29.47
N THR A 10 19.03 -5.05 -28.46
CA THR A 10 19.50 -5.99 -27.41
C THR A 10 19.06 -5.45 -26.05
N LEU A 11 18.39 -6.28 -25.25
CA LEU A 11 18.07 -5.99 -23.86
C LEU A 11 19.14 -6.55 -22.95
N SER A 12 19.79 -5.70 -22.16
CA SER A 12 20.70 -6.08 -21.08
C SER A 12 20.21 -5.56 -19.75
N LEU A 13 20.23 -6.40 -18.73
CA LEU A 13 19.94 -6.01 -17.35
C LEU A 13 21.25 -5.68 -16.64
N ILE A 14 21.28 -4.53 -15.97
CA ILE A 14 22.43 -4.08 -15.18
C ILE A 14 22.02 -4.08 -13.71
N ASN A 15 22.75 -4.80 -12.88
CA ASN A 15 22.55 -4.80 -11.42
C ASN A 15 23.11 -3.50 -10.83
N LEU A 16 22.33 -2.43 -10.92
CA LEU A 16 22.70 -1.09 -10.52
C LEU A 16 21.56 -0.42 -9.76
N ALA A 17 21.81 -0.11 -8.49
CA ALA A 17 20.86 0.67 -7.69
C ALA A 17 21.00 2.17 -8.03
N MET A 18 19.90 2.81 -8.40
CA MET A 18 19.84 4.27 -8.58
C MET A 18 20.16 4.98 -7.25
N ARG A 19 20.99 6.02 -7.31
CA ARG A 19 21.37 6.86 -6.16
C ARG A 19 20.63 8.18 -6.10
N MET A 20 19.95 8.54 -7.17
CA MET A 20 19.24 9.82 -7.34
C MET A 20 20.17 11.03 -7.11
N ALA A 21 21.40 10.94 -7.64
CA ALA A 21 22.47 11.95 -7.47
C ALA A 21 22.56 12.93 -8.65
N GLY A 22 21.57 12.94 -9.53
CA GLY A 22 21.42 13.90 -10.63
C GLY A 22 22.61 13.91 -11.59
N PRO A 23 23.22 15.10 -11.85
CA PRO A 23 24.29 15.27 -12.83
C PRO A 23 25.49 14.33 -12.66
N ARG A 24 25.90 14.05 -11.42
CA ARG A 24 27.02 13.13 -11.14
C ARG A 24 26.67 11.70 -11.48
N GLU A 25 25.44 11.30 -11.22
CA GLU A 25 24.97 9.97 -11.56
C GLU A 25 24.81 9.78 -13.07
N ALA A 26 24.44 10.83 -13.82
CA ALA A 26 24.42 10.79 -15.27
C ALA A 26 25.81 10.45 -15.85
N VAL A 27 26.87 11.10 -15.35
CA VAL A 27 28.26 10.81 -15.73
C VAL A 27 28.63 9.36 -15.37
N TRP A 28 28.31 8.90 -14.17
CA TRP A 28 28.57 7.53 -13.74
C TRP A 28 27.80 6.50 -14.59
N HIS A 29 26.55 6.77 -14.91
CA HIS A 29 25.76 5.93 -15.81
C HIS A 29 26.39 5.86 -17.21
N GLY A 30 26.94 6.97 -17.73
CA GLY A 30 27.66 6.98 -18.97
C GLY A 30 28.91 6.08 -18.95
N LEU A 31 29.73 6.16 -17.89
CA LEU A 31 30.89 5.29 -17.72
C LEU A 31 30.51 3.79 -17.72
N ILE A 32 29.41 3.45 -17.03
CA ILE A 32 28.90 2.08 -17.04
C ILE A 32 28.51 1.64 -18.45
N ARG A 33 27.76 2.47 -19.21
CA ARG A 33 27.37 2.15 -20.60
C ARG A 33 28.60 2.05 -21.50
N LYS A 34 29.59 2.90 -21.30
CA LYS A 34 30.88 2.80 -22.00
C LYS A 34 31.55 1.43 -21.77
N ASN A 35 31.59 0.97 -20.53
CA ASN A 35 32.15 -0.33 -20.16
C ASN A 35 31.37 -1.50 -20.78
N HIS A 36 30.09 -1.31 -21.12
CA HIS A 36 29.28 -2.26 -21.89
C HIS A 36 29.41 -2.10 -23.42
N GLY A 37 30.34 -1.27 -23.89
CA GLY A 37 30.62 -1.11 -25.33
C GLY A 37 29.73 -0.09 -26.03
N CYS A 38 28.94 0.69 -25.32
CA CYS A 38 28.15 1.77 -25.94
C CYS A 38 29.04 2.88 -26.46
N THR A 39 28.69 3.46 -27.61
CA THR A 39 29.31 4.64 -28.19
C THR A 39 28.50 5.92 -27.99
N HIS A 40 27.20 5.77 -27.74
CA HIS A 40 26.25 6.85 -27.50
C HIS A 40 25.45 6.59 -26.23
N PHE A 41 25.03 7.67 -25.57
CA PHE A 41 24.21 7.56 -24.37
C PHE A 41 23.08 8.60 -24.37
N ILE A 42 21.85 8.13 -24.20
CA ILE A 42 20.68 8.99 -24.09
C ILE A 42 20.57 9.56 -22.68
N ILE A 43 20.56 10.90 -22.58
CA ILE A 43 20.33 11.61 -21.32
C ILE A 43 19.06 12.44 -21.46
N GLY A 44 18.04 12.04 -20.71
CA GLY A 44 16.78 12.75 -20.63
C GLY A 44 16.84 14.01 -19.76
N ARG A 45 15.73 14.74 -19.76
CA ARG A 45 15.48 15.83 -18.81
C ARG A 45 15.51 15.26 -17.37
N ASP A 46 16.14 15.99 -16.44
CA ASP A 46 16.23 15.61 -15.01
C ASP A 46 16.72 14.16 -14.78
N HIS A 47 17.77 13.76 -15.53
CA HIS A 47 18.31 12.39 -15.45
C HIS A 47 18.83 12.08 -14.04
N ALA A 48 18.25 11.06 -13.41
CA ALA A 48 18.55 10.61 -12.03
C ALA A 48 18.41 11.73 -10.97
N GLY A 49 17.58 12.74 -11.23
CA GLY A 49 17.29 13.80 -10.27
C GLY A 49 16.52 13.29 -9.05
N PRO A 50 16.85 13.78 -7.83
CA PRO A 50 16.16 13.39 -6.61
C PRO A 50 14.77 14.03 -6.46
N GLY A 51 14.36 14.89 -7.39
CA GLY A 51 13.12 15.65 -7.32
C GLY A 51 13.29 16.93 -6.50
N LYS A 52 12.34 17.21 -5.59
CA LYS A 52 12.28 18.43 -4.80
C LYS A 52 12.75 18.22 -3.37
N ASP A 53 13.29 19.29 -2.77
CA ASP A 53 13.62 19.34 -1.34
C ASP A 53 12.36 19.49 -0.46
N SER A 54 12.52 19.53 0.84
CA SER A 54 11.43 19.71 1.82
C SER A 54 10.69 21.07 1.68
N ASN A 55 11.30 22.05 1.00
CA ASN A 55 10.72 23.36 0.74
C ASN A 55 10.06 23.45 -0.65
N GLY A 56 10.10 22.38 -1.43
CA GLY A 56 9.51 22.33 -2.77
C GLY A 56 10.42 22.84 -3.89
N ASN A 57 11.71 23.13 -3.62
CA ASN A 57 12.67 23.56 -4.62
C ASN A 57 13.35 22.37 -5.30
N ASP A 58 13.60 22.46 -6.60
CA ASP A 58 14.35 21.45 -7.33
C ASP A 58 15.83 21.43 -6.90
N PHE A 59 16.40 20.25 -6.64
CA PHE A 59 17.83 20.10 -6.29
C PHE A 59 18.75 20.48 -7.45
N TYR A 60 18.33 20.20 -8.68
CA TYR A 60 19.07 20.49 -9.92
C TYR A 60 18.13 21.06 -10.96
N ALA A 61 18.63 21.92 -11.83
CA ALA A 61 17.85 22.37 -12.97
C ALA A 61 17.67 21.22 -13.99
N ALA A 62 16.57 21.28 -14.74
CA ALA A 62 16.10 20.21 -15.62
C ALA A 62 17.14 19.61 -16.58
N TYR A 63 18.12 20.40 -17.03
CA TYR A 63 19.15 19.99 -17.98
C TYR A 63 20.58 19.97 -17.42
N ASP A 64 20.76 20.09 -16.11
CA ASP A 64 22.10 20.10 -15.49
C ASP A 64 22.84 18.78 -15.69
N ALA A 65 22.14 17.66 -15.75
CA ALA A 65 22.71 16.36 -16.06
C ALA A 65 23.31 16.32 -17.48
N GLN A 66 22.61 16.87 -18.45
CA GLN A 66 23.12 16.99 -19.83
C GLN A 66 24.33 17.90 -19.91
N LYS A 67 24.28 19.09 -19.31
CA LYS A 67 25.41 20.06 -19.29
C LYS A 67 26.66 19.44 -18.65
N LEU A 68 26.51 18.76 -17.52
CA LEU A 68 27.67 18.14 -16.86
C LEU A 68 28.21 16.99 -17.70
N PHE A 69 27.37 16.15 -18.26
CA PHE A 69 27.82 15.05 -19.10
C PHE A 69 28.55 15.53 -20.36
N GLU A 70 28.01 16.53 -21.04
CA GLU A 70 28.61 17.13 -22.23
C GLU A 70 30.03 17.60 -21.96
N LYS A 71 30.25 18.24 -20.79
CA LYS A 71 31.61 18.70 -20.37
C LYS A 71 32.62 17.55 -20.34
N TYR A 72 32.21 16.34 -19.97
CA TYR A 72 33.08 15.17 -19.81
C TYR A 72 32.96 14.16 -20.95
N SER A 73 32.07 14.35 -21.92
CA SER A 73 31.78 13.39 -22.99
C SER A 73 33.01 12.96 -23.77
N LYS A 74 33.90 13.90 -24.09
CA LYS A 74 35.16 13.63 -24.79
C LYS A 74 36.14 12.82 -23.95
N GLU A 75 36.26 13.11 -22.66
CA GLU A 75 37.13 12.38 -21.73
C GLU A 75 36.62 10.95 -21.52
N ILE A 76 35.31 10.78 -21.38
CA ILE A 76 34.63 9.47 -21.26
C ILE A 76 34.75 8.70 -22.59
N GLY A 77 34.81 9.41 -23.73
CA GLY A 77 34.75 8.79 -25.05
C GLY A 77 33.37 8.23 -25.40
N LEU A 78 32.32 8.93 -24.99
CA LEU A 78 30.92 8.57 -25.20
C LEU A 78 30.14 9.79 -25.70
N GLU A 79 29.45 9.66 -26.81
CA GLU A 79 28.65 10.75 -27.37
C GLU A 79 27.29 10.84 -26.64
N MET A 80 26.90 12.07 -26.31
CA MET A 80 25.60 12.32 -25.68
C MET A 80 24.52 12.48 -26.74
N VAL A 81 23.42 11.78 -26.54
CA VAL A 81 22.15 11.98 -27.25
C VAL A 81 21.21 12.70 -26.30
N SER A 82 21.04 14.00 -26.47
CA SER A 82 20.15 14.79 -25.63
C SER A 82 18.70 14.72 -26.11
N PHE A 83 17.77 14.54 -25.18
CA PHE A 83 16.35 14.63 -25.47
C PHE A 83 15.75 15.87 -24.81
N LYS A 84 14.95 16.59 -25.59
CA LYS A 84 14.11 17.68 -25.11
C LYS A 84 12.88 17.14 -24.40
N GLU A 85 12.21 17.98 -23.64
CA GLU A 85 10.91 17.64 -23.05
C GLU A 85 9.87 17.45 -24.16
N LEU A 86 9.27 16.27 -24.21
CA LEU A 86 8.22 15.91 -25.15
C LEU A 86 6.85 15.92 -24.45
N VAL A 87 5.85 16.44 -25.13
CA VAL A 87 4.45 16.38 -24.73
C VAL A 87 3.61 15.80 -25.86
N TYR A 88 2.56 15.11 -25.52
CA TYR A 88 1.60 14.61 -26.50
C TYR A 88 0.69 15.76 -26.95
N VAL A 89 0.53 15.89 -28.25
CA VAL A 89 -0.32 16.92 -28.86
C VAL A 89 -1.49 16.21 -29.56
N PRO A 90 -2.70 16.25 -28.98
CA PRO A 90 -3.87 15.55 -29.53
C PRO A 90 -4.18 15.95 -30.98
N ASP A 91 -4.07 17.23 -31.29
CA ASP A 91 -4.35 17.75 -32.64
C ASP A 91 -3.45 17.14 -33.73
N TYR A 92 -2.27 16.68 -33.33
CA TYR A 92 -1.32 16.03 -34.26
C TYR A 92 -1.23 14.51 -34.06
N GLY A 93 -1.86 13.96 -33.01
CA GLY A 93 -1.79 12.54 -32.69
C GLY A 93 -0.38 12.03 -32.38
N LYS A 94 0.54 12.90 -31.92
CA LYS A 94 1.97 12.54 -31.69
C LYS A 94 2.66 13.40 -30.65
N PHE A 95 3.79 12.90 -30.16
CA PHE A 95 4.68 13.66 -29.28
C PHE A 95 5.46 14.70 -30.06
N LYS A 96 5.62 15.88 -29.45
CA LYS A 96 6.44 16.98 -29.97
C LYS A 96 7.24 17.65 -28.85
N PRO A 97 8.42 18.22 -29.18
CA PRO A 97 9.17 19.05 -28.23
C PRO A 97 8.35 20.27 -27.79
N VAL A 98 8.38 20.56 -26.49
CA VAL A 98 7.60 21.67 -25.90
C VAL A 98 8.00 23.02 -26.49
N ASP A 99 9.29 23.22 -26.78
CA ASP A 99 9.86 24.44 -27.31
C ASP A 99 9.52 24.70 -28.79
N GLU A 100 8.98 23.72 -29.50
CA GLU A 100 8.49 23.83 -30.86
C GLU A 100 7.00 24.14 -30.96
N LEU A 101 6.30 24.25 -29.82
CA LEU A 101 4.87 24.43 -29.77
C LEU A 101 4.48 25.84 -29.34
N SER A 102 3.50 26.41 -30.04
CA SER A 102 2.90 27.69 -29.65
C SER A 102 2.07 27.53 -28.34
N GLU A 103 1.82 28.64 -27.64
CA GLU A 103 1.10 28.66 -26.35
C GLU A 103 -0.34 28.13 -26.46
N ASN A 104 -0.96 28.29 -27.62
CA ASN A 104 -2.37 27.95 -27.86
C ASN A 104 -2.61 26.44 -28.17
N VAL A 105 -1.56 25.62 -28.21
CA VAL A 105 -1.68 24.20 -28.53
C VAL A 105 -1.97 23.42 -27.26
N THR A 106 -2.99 22.57 -27.29
CA THR A 106 -3.30 21.64 -26.18
C THR A 106 -2.16 20.64 -26.00
N LYS A 107 -1.60 20.60 -24.80
CA LYS A 107 -0.48 19.74 -24.41
C LYS A 107 -0.94 18.77 -23.35
N LEU A 108 -0.72 17.48 -23.55
CA LEU A 108 -1.01 16.44 -22.56
C LEU A 108 0.30 15.78 -22.10
N ASN A 109 0.39 15.55 -20.81
CA ASN A 109 1.51 14.84 -20.21
C ASN A 109 1.01 14.07 -18.98
N ILE A 110 1.57 12.91 -18.71
CA ILE A 110 1.33 12.13 -17.50
C ILE A 110 2.67 11.94 -16.80
N SER A 111 2.78 12.45 -15.60
CA SER A 111 4.00 12.27 -14.79
C SER A 111 4.10 10.82 -14.26
N GLY A 112 5.30 10.38 -13.90
CA GLY A 112 5.48 9.08 -13.26
C GLY A 112 4.69 8.92 -11.94
N THR A 113 4.46 10.02 -11.22
CA THR A 113 3.61 10.02 -10.01
C THR A 113 2.15 9.82 -10.38
N GLU A 114 1.66 10.53 -11.38
CA GLU A 114 0.29 10.36 -11.88
C GLU A 114 0.06 8.96 -12.46
N LEU A 115 1.02 8.41 -13.21
CA LEU A 115 0.93 7.03 -13.70
C LEU A 115 0.78 6.04 -12.54
N ARG A 116 1.60 6.16 -11.49
CA ARG A 116 1.48 5.30 -10.30
C ARG A 116 0.14 5.45 -9.61
N GLN A 117 -0.39 6.69 -9.52
CA GLN A 117 -1.71 6.93 -8.95
C GLN A 117 -2.81 6.30 -9.80
N ARG A 118 -2.78 6.46 -11.12
CA ARG A 118 -3.75 5.83 -12.03
C ARG A 118 -3.71 4.30 -11.96
N LEU A 119 -2.51 3.70 -11.85
CA LEU A 119 -2.36 2.26 -11.64
C LEU A 119 -2.97 1.85 -10.29
N TYR A 120 -2.73 2.63 -9.23
CA TYR A 120 -3.26 2.37 -7.89
C TYR A 120 -4.78 2.44 -7.84
N ASP A 121 -5.37 3.49 -8.44
CA ASP A 121 -6.82 3.70 -8.46
C ASP A 121 -7.54 2.81 -9.48
N GLY A 122 -6.81 2.21 -10.42
CA GLY A 122 -7.37 1.44 -11.52
C GLY A 122 -8.02 2.32 -12.60
N THR A 123 -7.71 3.62 -12.62
CA THR A 123 -8.22 4.55 -13.63
C THR A 123 -7.56 4.32 -14.98
N GLU A 124 -8.23 4.77 -16.04
CA GLU A 124 -7.76 4.62 -17.40
C GLU A 124 -6.43 5.36 -17.64
N ILE A 125 -5.50 4.68 -18.30
CA ILE A 125 -4.26 5.26 -18.80
C ILE A 125 -4.39 5.29 -20.31
N PRO A 126 -4.29 6.48 -20.93
CA PRO A 126 -4.51 6.63 -22.36
C PRO A 126 -3.48 5.86 -23.20
N ASP A 127 -3.91 5.30 -24.34
CA ASP A 127 -3.06 4.52 -25.26
C ASP A 127 -1.88 5.33 -25.83
N TRP A 128 -2.03 6.67 -25.93
CA TRP A 128 -0.94 7.52 -26.35
C TRP A 128 0.22 7.58 -25.36
N PHE A 129 -0.01 7.25 -24.07
CA PHE A 129 1.02 7.34 -23.02
C PHE A 129 1.87 6.09 -22.94
N SER A 130 1.28 4.92 -23.06
CA SER A 130 1.98 3.63 -22.93
C SER A 130 1.30 2.55 -23.76
N PHE A 131 2.08 1.56 -24.18
CA PHE A 131 1.56 0.40 -24.90
C PHE A 131 0.66 -0.45 -23.98
N PRO A 132 -0.45 -1.00 -24.50
CA PRO A 132 -1.37 -1.83 -23.73
C PRO A 132 -0.70 -3.00 -23.02
N GLU A 133 0.24 -3.67 -23.67
CA GLU A 133 0.97 -4.82 -23.13
C GLU A 133 1.84 -4.42 -21.93
N VAL A 134 2.43 -3.22 -21.97
CA VAL A 134 3.22 -2.68 -20.84
C VAL A 134 2.29 -2.38 -19.65
N LEU A 135 1.11 -1.81 -19.91
CA LEU A 135 0.13 -1.53 -18.87
C LEU A 135 -0.43 -2.80 -18.26
N GLU A 136 -0.67 -3.84 -19.06
CA GLU A 136 -1.08 -5.16 -18.56
C GLU A 136 -0.03 -5.73 -17.60
N GLU A 137 1.25 -5.69 -17.97
CA GLU A 137 2.33 -6.19 -17.13
C GLU A 137 2.50 -5.36 -15.85
N LEU A 138 2.40 -4.04 -15.94
CA LEU A 138 2.42 -3.16 -14.76
C LEU A 138 1.26 -3.45 -13.81
N ARG A 139 0.06 -3.74 -14.33
CA ARG A 139 -1.11 -4.10 -13.53
C ARG A 139 -1.01 -5.47 -12.85
N LYS A 140 -0.19 -6.39 -13.35
CA LYS A 140 0.12 -7.66 -12.65
C LYS A 140 0.94 -7.41 -11.39
N THR A 141 1.92 -6.52 -11.46
CA THR A 141 2.82 -6.19 -10.33
C THR A 141 2.25 -5.12 -9.40
N LEU A 142 1.44 -4.20 -9.94
CA LEU A 142 0.78 -3.10 -9.24
C LEU A 142 -0.74 -3.15 -9.49
N PRO A 143 -1.44 -4.15 -8.96
CA PRO A 143 -2.89 -4.25 -9.15
C PRO A 143 -3.59 -3.05 -8.50
N PRO A 144 -4.71 -2.58 -9.06
CA PRO A 144 -5.50 -1.51 -8.47
C PRO A 144 -6.02 -1.90 -7.09
N LEU A 145 -6.30 -0.91 -6.25
CA LEU A 145 -6.72 -1.12 -4.86
C LEU A 145 -7.91 -2.10 -4.75
N SER A 146 -8.87 -2.00 -5.67
CA SER A 146 -10.04 -2.90 -5.74
C SER A 146 -9.69 -4.39 -5.98
N LYS A 147 -8.48 -4.68 -6.48
CA LYS A 147 -7.98 -6.04 -6.72
C LYS A 147 -6.94 -6.50 -5.70
N ARG A 148 -6.50 -5.63 -4.80
CA ARG A 148 -5.57 -5.98 -3.71
C ARG A 148 -6.30 -6.72 -2.61
N GLY A 149 -5.55 -7.43 -1.77
CA GLY A 149 -6.07 -7.96 -0.52
C GLY A 149 -6.58 -6.85 0.40
N PHE A 150 -7.37 -7.23 1.40
CA PHE A 150 -7.84 -6.30 2.42
C PHE A 150 -7.99 -6.97 3.77
N THR A 151 -8.03 -6.16 4.82
CA THR A 151 -8.25 -6.63 6.18
C THR A 151 -9.52 -6.05 6.74
N ILE A 152 -10.40 -6.91 7.27
CA ILE A 152 -11.52 -6.55 8.15
C ILE A 152 -11.04 -6.71 9.59
N PHE A 153 -11.02 -5.61 10.33
CA PHE A 153 -10.50 -5.59 11.69
C PHE A 153 -11.59 -5.22 12.68
N PHE A 154 -12.13 -6.25 13.33
CA PHE A 154 -13.12 -6.08 14.41
C PHE A 154 -12.45 -5.64 15.70
N THR A 155 -13.06 -4.69 16.40
CA THR A 155 -12.71 -4.30 17.77
C THR A 155 -13.96 -4.18 18.62
N GLY A 156 -13.84 -4.30 19.92
CA GLY A 156 -14.96 -4.23 20.87
C GLY A 156 -14.74 -5.09 22.11
N LEU A 157 -15.60 -4.96 23.11
CA LEU A 157 -15.51 -5.64 24.39
C LEU A 157 -15.62 -7.18 24.28
N SER A 158 -15.15 -7.91 25.28
CA SER A 158 -15.41 -9.34 25.39
C SER A 158 -16.94 -9.59 25.44
N GLY A 159 -17.42 -10.61 24.74
CA GLY A 159 -18.87 -10.88 24.69
C GLY A 159 -19.70 -9.97 23.78
N SER A 160 -19.08 -8.97 23.10
CA SER A 160 -19.81 -8.07 22.20
C SER A 160 -20.32 -8.72 20.90
N GLY A 161 -19.85 -9.91 20.54
CA GLY A 161 -20.30 -10.63 19.33
C GLY A 161 -19.29 -10.69 18.19
N LYS A 162 -18.08 -10.12 18.32
CA LYS A 162 -17.03 -10.09 17.28
C LYS A 162 -16.82 -11.41 16.56
N SER A 163 -16.45 -12.46 17.31
CA SER A 163 -16.15 -13.78 16.71
C SER A 163 -17.36 -14.38 15.99
N THR A 164 -18.57 -14.13 16.49
CA THR A 164 -19.80 -14.62 15.86
C THR A 164 -20.04 -13.95 14.51
N ILE A 165 -19.91 -12.61 14.45
CA ILE A 165 -20.06 -11.85 13.20
C ILE A 165 -18.91 -12.18 12.26
N ALA A 166 -17.66 -12.22 12.74
CA ALA A 166 -16.47 -12.56 11.96
C ALA A 166 -16.60 -13.93 11.26
N ASN A 167 -17.16 -14.96 11.94
CA ASN A 167 -17.44 -16.25 11.33
C ASN A 167 -18.55 -16.18 10.27
N ALA A 168 -19.60 -15.39 10.49
CA ALA A 168 -20.64 -15.19 9.48
C ALA A 168 -20.11 -14.47 8.23
N VAL A 169 -19.28 -13.44 8.42
CA VAL A 169 -18.58 -12.74 7.32
C VAL A 169 -17.63 -13.69 6.59
N LEU A 170 -16.88 -14.52 7.31
CA LEU A 170 -16.02 -15.55 6.72
C LEU A 170 -16.80 -16.45 5.77
N THR A 171 -17.94 -16.99 6.24
CA THR A 171 -18.80 -17.88 5.44
C THR A 171 -19.28 -17.17 4.17
N LYS A 172 -19.81 -15.95 4.28
CA LYS A 172 -20.29 -15.17 3.13
C LYS A 172 -19.16 -14.88 2.12
N LEU A 173 -17.97 -14.49 2.59
CA LEU A 173 -16.82 -14.23 1.71
C LEU A 173 -16.31 -15.50 1.02
N MET A 174 -16.35 -16.64 1.70
CA MET A 174 -16.03 -17.93 1.10
C MET A 174 -17.04 -18.34 0.03
N GLU A 175 -18.33 -18.09 0.24
CA GLU A 175 -19.40 -18.34 -0.74
C GLU A 175 -19.26 -17.44 -1.97
N LEU A 176 -18.87 -16.16 -1.79
CA LEU A 176 -18.60 -15.26 -2.89
C LEU A 176 -17.36 -15.69 -3.72
N GLY A 177 -16.43 -16.37 -3.11
CA GLY A 177 -15.22 -16.86 -3.76
C GLY A 177 -14.25 -15.78 -4.21
N GLY A 178 -13.33 -16.13 -5.11
CA GLY A 178 -12.41 -15.22 -5.77
C GLY A 178 -11.12 -14.92 -5.02
N ARG A 179 -11.07 -15.05 -3.68
CA ARG A 179 -9.86 -14.79 -2.87
C ARG A 179 -9.79 -15.72 -1.65
N PRO A 180 -8.57 -16.11 -1.23
CA PRO A 180 -8.40 -16.82 0.04
C PRO A 180 -8.80 -15.91 1.20
N VAL A 181 -9.55 -16.45 2.16
CA VAL A 181 -9.99 -15.75 3.37
C VAL A 181 -9.39 -16.43 4.59
N THR A 182 -8.81 -15.68 5.50
CA THR A 182 -8.22 -16.18 6.75
C THR A 182 -8.83 -15.47 7.95
N LEU A 183 -9.37 -16.24 8.88
CA LEU A 183 -9.87 -15.72 10.16
C LEU A 183 -8.77 -15.77 11.22
N LEU A 184 -8.42 -14.60 11.76
CA LEU A 184 -7.52 -14.41 12.89
C LEU A 184 -8.34 -14.08 14.15
N ASP A 185 -9.02 -15.10 14.69
CA ASP A 185 -9.75 -14.98 15.94
C ASP A 185 -8.78 -14.82 17.11
N GLY A 186 -9.09 -13.91 18.05
CA GLY A 186 -8.21 -13.54 19.15
C GLY A 186 -7.81 -14.72 20.06
N ASP A 187 -8.69 -15.69 20.28
CA ASP A 187 -8.40 -16.86 21.11
C ASP A 187 -7.50 -17.85 20.37
N ILE A 188 -7.74 -18.08 19.08
CA ILE A 188 -6.94 -18.97 18.23
C ILE A 188 -5.53 -18.40 18.06
N VAL A 189 -5.42 -17.10 17.77
CA VAL A 189 -4.12 -16.44 17.63
C VAL A 189 -3.34 -16.48 18.93
N ARG A 190 -3.99 -16.21 20.07
CA ARG A 190 -3.34 -16.29 21.38
C ARG A 190 -2.78 -17.68 21.66
N LYS A 191 -3.53 -18.73 21.33
CA LYS A 191 -3.08 -20.11 21.52
C LYS A 191 -1.86 -20.48 20.65
N ASN A 192 -1.81 -20.00 19.40
CA ASN A 192 -0.83 -20.46 18.41
C ASN A 192 0.37 -19.50 18.23
N LEU A 193 0.15 -18.18 18.35
CA LEU A 193 1.18 -17.16 18.08
C LEU A 193 1.60 -16.37 19.34
N SER A 194 0.84 -16.46 20.43
CA SER A 194 1.01 -15.58 21.58
C SER A 194 0.71 -16.33 22.89
N SER A 195 0.98 -17.64 22.94
CA SER A 195 0.68 -18.50 24.10
C SER A 195 1.48 -18.13 25.35
N GLU A 196 2.66 -17.52 25.17
CA GLU A 196 3.53 -17.04 26.26
C GLU A 196 3.09 -15.68 26.82
N LEU A 197 2.19 -14.95 26.13
CA LEU A 197 1.78 -13.62 26.56
C LEU A 197 0.68 -13.68 27.64
N GLY A 198 0.86 -12.89 28.70
CA GLY A 198 -0.16 -12.60 29.70
C GLY A 198 -1.17 -11.55 29.25
N PHE A 199 -1.80 -10.87 30.23
CA PHE A 199 -2.85 -9.87 29.98
C PHE A 199 -2.43 -8.42 30.35
N SER A 200 -1.14 -8.17 30.60
CA SER A 200 -0.66 -6.80 30.78
C SER A 200 -0.91 -5.97 29.51
N LYS A 201 -0.87 -4.64 29.65
CA LYS A 201 -1.04 -3.72 28.53
C LYS A 201 -0.05 -4.01 27.41
N GLU A 202 1.23 -4.20 27.76
CA GLU A 202 2.32 -4.47 26.83
C GLU A 202 2.10 -5.80 26.08
N HIS A 203 1.66 -6.83 26.79
CA HIS A 203 1.37 -8.14 26.19
C HIS A 203 0.15 -8.08 25.26
N ARG A 204 -0.87 -7.30 25.62
CA ARG A 204 -2.02 -7.08 24.72
C ARG A 204 -1.62 -6.32 23.48
N ASP A 205 -0.84 -5.25 23.61
CA ASP A 205 -0.31 -4.51 22.48
C ASP A 205 0.53 -5.37 21.55
N LEU A 206 1.42 -6.18 22.13
CA LEU A 206 2.25 -7.10 21.35
C LEU A 206 1.41 -8.13 20.61
N ASN A 207 0.39 -8.70 21.24
CA ASN A 207 -0.53 -9.64 20.59
C ASN A 207 -1.27 -8.99 19.41
N ILE A 208 -1.76 -7.76 19.57
CA ILE A 208 -2.44 -7.04 18.48
C ILE A 208 -1.48 -6.73 17.32
N ARG A 209 -0.23 -6.34 17.59
CA ARG A 209 0.78 -6.13 16.56
C ARG A 209 1.12 -7.41 15.79
N ARG A 210 1.21 -8.56 16.48
CA ARG A 210 1.41 -9.88 15.85
C ARG A 210 0.24 -10.23 14.91
N ILE A 211 -0.99 -10.00 15.38
CA ILE A 211 -2.19 -10.16 14.53
C ILE A 211 -2.10 -9.24 13.31
N GLY A 212 -1.74 -7.97 13.52
CA GLY A 212 -1.57 -6.98 12.46
C GLY A 212 -0.53 -7.41 11.43
N TYR A 213 0.63 -7.88 11.87
CA TYR A 213 1.69 -8.38 10.98
C TYR A 213 1.21 -9.57 10.13
N VAL A 214 0.57 -10.57 10.73
CA VAL A 214 0.03 -11.70 9.96
C VAL A 214 -1.04 -11.23 8.97
N ALA A 215 -1.92 -10.32 9.38
CA ALA A 215 -2.93 -9.74 8.49
C ALA A 215 -2.32 -8.93 7.35
N SER A 216 -1.22 -8.19 7.60
CA SER A 216 -0.51 -7.43 6.56
C SER A 216 0.08 -8.36 5.50
N GLU A 217 0.68 -9.48 5.88
CA GLU A 217 1.22 -10.47 4.94
C GLU A 217 0.10 -11.15 4.12
N ILE A 218 -1.06 -11.45 4.73
CA ILE A 218 -2.22 -11.98 3.99
C ILE A 218 -2.72 -10.94 2.97
N THR A 219 -2.88 -9.69 3.40
CA THR A 219 -3.33 -8.57 2.54
C THR A 219 -2.37 -8.31 1.39
N LYS A 220 -1.07 -8.27 1.67
CA LYS A 220 0.01 -8.09 0.68
C LYS A 220 -0.02 -9.17 -0.41
N ASN A 221 -0.36 -10.40 -0.05
CA ASN A 221 -0.47 -11.53 -0.98
C ASN A 221 -1.86 -11.67 -1.63
N GLY A 222 -2.71 -10.62 -1.58
CA GLY A 222 -4.00 -10.57 -2.26
C GLY A 222 -5.15 -11.28 -1.55
N GLY A 223 -4.90 -11.86 -0.35
CA GLY A 223 -5.91 -12.51 0.48
C GLY A 223 -6.76 -11.54 1.29
N ILE A 224 -7.76 -12.09 1.96
CA ILE A 224 -8.62 -11.36 2.90
C ILE A 224 -8.30 -11.84 4.32
N ALA A 225 -7.91 -10.92 5.20
CA ALA A 225 -7.75 -11.20 6.62
C ALA A 225 -8.96 -10.69 7.40
N ILE A 226 -9.56 -11.53 8.24
CA ILE A 226 -10.60 -11.15 9.19
C ILE A 226 -10.01 -11.27 10.58
N CYS A 227 -9.79 -10.13 11.25
CA CYS A 227 -9.23 -10.09 12.61
C CYS A 227 -10.33 -9.81 13.61
N ALA A 228 -10.44 -10.62 14.67
CA ALA A 228 -11.48 -10.45 15.69
C ALA A 228 -10.94 -10.34 17.13
N PRO A 229 -9.90 -9.51 17.40
CA PRO A 229 -9.41 -9.26 18.75
C PRO A 229 -10.28 -8.23 19.50
N ILE A 230 -10.01 -8.03 20.78
CA ILE A 230 -10.57 -6.89 21.55
C ILE A 230 -9.95 -5.58 21.07
N ALA A 231 -8.61 -5.53 20.94
CA ALA A 231 -7.82 -4.37 20.50
C ALA A 231 -8.19 -3.06 21.22
N PRO A 232 -7.98 -2.97 22.55
CA PRO A 232 -8.58 -1.91 23.36
C PRO A 232 -7.97 -0.53 23.15
N TYR A 233 -6.73 -0.42 22.66
CA TYR A 233 -6.00 0.84 22.63
C TYR A 233 -5.92 1.43 21.22
N SER A 234 -6.33 2.68 21.06
CA SER A 234 -6.39 3.40 19.78
C SER A 234 -5.02 3.50 19.08
N LYS A 235 -3.97 3.76 19.86
CA LYS A 235 -2.59 3.84 19.32
C LYS A 235 -2.16 2.54 18.64
N THR A 236 -2.51 1.40 19.23
CA THR A 236 -2.13 0.09 18.67
C THR A 236 -2.96 -0.23 17.43
N ARG A 237 -4.27 0.07 17.44
CA ARG A 237 -5.12 -0.06 16.25
C ARG A 237 -4.63 0.80 15.09
N LEU A 238 -4.28 2.07 15.36
CA LEU A 238 -3.72 2.97 14.35
C LEU A 238 -2.39 2.45 13.78
N SER A 239 -1.52 1.90 14.63
CA SER A 239 -0.26 1.31 14.16
C SER A 239 -0.49 0.14 13.20
N VAL A 240 -1.44 -0.75 13.52
CA VAL A 240 -1.83 -1.88 12.66
C VAL A 240 -2.48 -1.39 11.36
N ARG A 241 -3.38 -0.41 11.44
CA ARG A 241 -3.96 0.23 10.25
C ARG A 241 -2.89 0.76 9.30
N ASN A 242 -1.93 1.54 9.82
CA ASN A 242 -0.87 2.13 9.02
C ASN A 242 0.04 1.08 8.36
N GLU A 243 0.30 -0.03 9.03
CA GLU A 243 1.08 -1.13 8.48
C GLU A 243 0.34 -1.82 7.33
N ILE A 244 -0.92 -2.19 7.52
CA ILE A 244 -1.72 -2.91 6.52
C ILE A 244 -2.05 -2.04 5.32
N SER A 245 -2.34 -0.75 5.53
CA SER A 245 -2.73 0.20 4.47
C SER A 245 -1.63 0.45 3.43
N GLN A 246 -0.40 0.06 3.71
CA GLN A 246 0.69 0.07 2.71
C GLN A 246 0.48 -0.97 1.59
N TYR A 247 -0.27 -2.03 1.86
CA TYR A 247 -0.44 -3.18 0.97
C TYR A 247 -1.84 -3.31 0.38
N GLY A 248 -2.86 -2.88 1.13
CA GLY A 248 -4.26 -2.98 0.70
C GLY A 248 -5.21 -2.21 1.60
N SER A 249 -6.50 -2.46 1.50
CA SER A 249 -7.50 -1.76 2.31
C SER A 249 -7.57 -2.30 3.74
N PHE A 250 -7.84 -1.40 4.69
CA PHE A 250 -8.11 -1.71 6.08
C PHE A 250 -9.48 -1.16 6.46
N VAL A 251 -10.35 -2.04 6.96
CA VAL A 251 -11.72 -1.71 7.38
C VAL A 251 -11.85 -2.02 8.86
N GLU A 252 -11.94 -0.98 9.70
CA GLU A 252 -12.16 -1.11 11.14
C GLU A 252 -13.65 -1.20 11.44
N ILE A 253 -14.06 -2.28 12.10
CA ILE A 253 -15.45 -2.49 12.52
C ILE A 253 -15.53 -2.46 14.03
N HIS A 254 -16.16 -1.44 14.56
CA HIS A 254 -16.42 -1.34 16.00
C HIS A 254 -17.73 -2.05 16.37
N ILE A 255 -17.61 -3.13 17.14
CA ILE A 255 -18.79 -3.77 17.76
C ILE A 255 -19.09 -3.02 19.06
N SER A 256 -20.04 -2.09 18.97
CA SER A 256 -20.34 -1.07 19.99
C SER A 256 -21.33 -1.52 21.06
N THR A 257 -21.60 -2.82 21.16
CA THR A 257 -22.50 -3.40 22.17
C THR A 257 -22.14 -2.96 23.58
N ALA A 258 -23.11 -2.47 24.33
CA ALA A 258 -22.95 -1.94 25.68
C ALA A 258 -22.35 -2.98 26.64
N ILE A 259 -21.57 -2.50 27.63
CA ILE A 259 -20.87 -3.41 28.57
C ILE A 259 -21.85 -4.23 29.40
N GLU A 260 -22.99 -3.69 29.78
CA GLU A 260 -24.03 -4.34 30.53
C GLU A 260 -24.58 -5.56 29.77
N VAL A 261 -24.73 -5.43 28.45
CA VAL A 261 -25.15 -6.55 27.58
C VAL A 261 -24.04 -7.59 27.46
N CYS A 262 -22.79 -7.14 27.34
CA CYS A 262 -21.63 -8.03 27.30
C CYS A 262 -21.47 -8.81 28.60
N GLU A 263 -21.63 -8.16 29.75
CA GLU A 263 -21.62 -8.81 31.09
C GLU A 263 -22.76 -9.81 31.28
N LYS A 264 -23.98 -9.44 30.82
CA LYS A 264 -25.14 -10.37 30.89
C LYS A 264 -24.92 -11.62 30.04
N ARG A 265 -24.23 -11.50 28.92
CA ARG A 265 -23.86 -12.61 28.03
C ARG A 265 -22.78 -13.51 28.67
N ASP A 266 -21.75 -12.92 29.23
CA ASP A 266 -20.56 -13.49 29.92
C ASP A 266 -20.28 -14.99 29.66
N ARG A 267 -20.23 -15.40 28.38
CA ARG A 267 -20.14 -16.83 27.97
C ARG A 267 -18.94 -17.57 28.55
N LYS A 268 -17.89 -16.86 28.93
CA LYS A 268 -16.65 -17.42 29.48
C LYS A 268 -16.55 -17.23 31.00
N GLY A 269 -17.50 -16.57 31.64
CA GLY A 269 -17.47 -16.24 33.08
C GLY A 269 -16.40 -15.21 33.45
N LEU A 270 -15.79 -14.52 32.47
CA LEU A 270 -14.67 -13.62 32.69
C LEU A 270 -15.07 -12.31 33.36
N TYR A 271 -16.24 -11.74 33.03
CA TYR A 271 -16.77 -10.56 33.72
C TYR A 271 -17.04 -10.85 35.22
N LYS A 272 -17.65 -12.00 35.52
CA LYS A 272 -17.89 -12.42 36.89
C LYS A 272 -16.57 -12.48 37.68
N LEU A 273 -15.52 -13.07 37.10
CA LEU A 273 -14.21 -13.15 37.74
C LEU A 273 -13.53 -11.77 37.87
N ALA A 274 -13.66 -10.93 36.89
CA ALA A 274 -13.11 -9.56 36.91
C ALA A 274 -13.80 -8.71 37.99
N ARG A 275 -15.11 -8.76 38.10
CA ARG A 275 -15.88 -8.08 39.18
C ARG A 275 -15.57 -8.57 40.55
N GLN A 276 -15.14 -9.84 40.72
CA GLN A 276 -14.64 -10.41 41.96
C GLN A 276 -13.18 -10.08 42.27
N GLY A 277 -12.50 -9.28 41.40
CA GLY A 277 -11.08 -8.95 41.55
C GLY A 277 -10.10 -10.12 41.27
N LYS A 278 -10.60 -11.22 40.71
CA LYS A 278 -9.79 -12.43 40.40
C LYS A 278 -9.03 -12.30 39.06
N ILE A 279 -9.41 -11.35 38.23
CA ILE A 279 -8.71 -11.01 36.97
C ILE A 279 -8.31 -9.55 37.06
N GLU A 280 -7.03 -9.29 37.06
CA GLU A 280 -6.47 -7.96 37.02
C GLU A 280 -6.52 -7.39 35.56
N ALA A 281 -6.62 -6.08 35.44
CA ALA A 281 -6.56 -5.36 34.16
C ALA A 281 -7.53 -5.92 33.09
N PHE A 282 -8.79 -6.23 33.46
CA PHE A 282 -9.79 -6.72 32.51
C PHE A 282 -10.40 -5.55 31.73
N THR A 283 -10.32 -5.59 30.40
CA THR A 283 -10.81 -4.52 29.50
C THR A 283 -12.29 -4.24 29.69
N GLY A 284 -12.63 -3.00 29.98
CA GLY A 284 -14.00 -2.53 30.24
C GLY A 284 -14.43 -2.61 31.71
N VAL A 285 -13.64 -3.23 32.61
CA VAL A 285 -13.94 -3.33 34.06
C VAL A 285 -12.87 -2.61 34.87
N SER A 286 -11.62 -3.07 34.82
CA SER A 286 -10.48 -2.52 35.55
C SER A 286 -9.40 -1.97 34.65
N ASP A 287 -9.56 -2.08 33.32
CA ASP A 287 -8.70 -1.52 32.30
C ASP A 287 -9.56 -0.88 31.21
N PRO A 288 -9.12 0.26 30.62
CA PRO A 288 -9.95 0.98 29.67
C PRO A 288 -10.10 0.26 28.33
N TYR A 289 -11.22 0.53 27.67
CA TYR A 289 -11.43 0.31 26.25
C TYR A 289 -11.58 1.67 25.58
N GLU A 290 -10.63 2.02 24.74
CA GLU A 290 -10.64 3.27 23.98
C GLU A 290 -11.50 3.09 22.72
N VAL A 291 -12.69 3.68 22.74
CA VAL A 291 -13.66 3.60 21.63
C VAL A 291 -13.04 4.19 20.36
N PRO A 292 -13.13 3.51 19.21
CA PRO A 292 -12.69 4.09 17.94
C PRO A 292 -13.46 5.37 17.61
N GLU A 293 -12.75 6.42 17.23
CA GLU A 293 -13.36 7.71 16.87
C GLU A 293 -14.05 7.62 15.51
N GLU A 294 -13.35 7.12 14.50
CA GLU A 294 -13.79 7.04 13.10
C GLU A 294 -13.60 5.61 12.53
N PRO A 295 -14.31 4.59 13.04
CA PRO A 295 -14.32 3.30 12.40
C PRO A 295 -15.14 3.36 11.10
N GLU A 296 -14.77 2.57 10.09
CA GLU A 296 -15.54 2.48 8.85
C GLU A 296 -16.97 1.97 9.08
N LEU A 297 -17.17 1.15 10.13
CA LEU A 297 -18.50 0.65 10.46
C LEU A 297 -18.66 0.50 11.99
N ARG A 298 -19.84 0.86 12.50
CA ARG A 298 -20.27 0.60 13.90
C ARG A 298 -21.46 -0.31 13.90
N LEU A 299 -21.38 -1.39 14.66
CA LEU A 299 -22.44 -2.39 14.79
C LEU A 299 -22.80 -2.60 16.26
N ASP A 300 -24.06 -2.45 16.59
CA ASP A 300 -24.62 -2.87 17.87
C ASP A 300 -25.31 -4.22 17.70
N THR A 301 -24.93 -5.19 18.53
CA THR A 301 -25.45 -6.55 18.47
C THR A 301 -26.54 -6.83 19.49
N GLU A 302 -27.03 -5.82 20.21
CA GLU A 302 -28.08 -6.05 21.22
C GLU A 302 -29.39 -6.50 20.57
N ASN A 303 -29.82 -5.75 19.53
CA ASN A 303 -31.09 -5.95 18.84
C ASN A 303 -30.94 -6.37 17.37
N ALA A 304 -29.72 -6.64 16.89
CA ALA A 304 -29.46 -7.02 15.52
C ALA A 304 -29.17 -8.52 15.40
N THR A 305 -29.64 -9.13 14.32
CA THR A 305 -29.29 -10.51 13.98
C THR A 305 -27.86 -10.60 13.46
N VAL A 306 -27.23 -11.75 13.64
CA VAL A 306 -25.85 -12.00 13.14
C VAL A 306 -25.81 -11.82 11.61
N ASP A 307 -26.82 -12.31 10.90
CA ASP A 307 -26.89 -12.23 9.44
C ASP A 307 -27.01 -10.78 8.96
N HIS A 308 -27.84 -9.97 9.62
CA HIS A 308 -27.95 -8.53 9.33
C HIS A 308 -26.62 -7.81 9.53
N CYS A 309 -25.92 -8.05 10.65
CA CYS A 309 -24.61 -7.47 10.91
C CYS A 309 -23.54 -7.90 9.89
N ALA A 310 -23.64 -9.13 9.38
CA ALA A 310 -22.69 -9.66 8.40
C ALA A 310 -23.01 -9.22 6.95
N GLN A 311 -24.16 -8.59 6.71
CA GLN A 311 -24.54 -8.05 5.41
C GLN A 311 -24.17 -6.57 5.22
N GLN A 312 -24.06 -5.83 6.32
CA GLN A 312 -23.58 -4.44 6.29
C GLN A 312 -22.09 -4.35 5.95
#